data_e14d197b5e9230643660681e7d1ea0ef
#
_entry.id   e14d197b5e9230643660681e7d1ea0ef
#
_cell.length_a   1.000
_cell.length_b   1.000
_cell.length_c   1.000
_cell.angle_alpha   90.00
_cell.angle_beta   90.00
_cell.angle_gamma   90.00
#
_symmetry.space_group_name_H-M   'P 1'
#
loop_
_entity.id
_entity.type
_entity.pdbx_description
1 polymer ?
#
loop_
_entity_poly.entity_id
_entity_poly.type
_entity_poly.pdbx_seq_one_letter_code
_entity_poly.pdbx_strand_id
1 'polypeptide(L)'
;NKHGAYFLKLYQHRSYVMALKNVSDVRGMYVDEAQKGMSFRNYKDYLLVGGGSHRTGRKGGGWEELQEFVQEYYGIGKAGYYWATQDCMSLDGIPYIGEYSPNTPGLYVASGFGKWGMTTSMAAAHILTEMICGRETGWEAVFDPSRSIWKPQLFVNTLEALAGLLTPTMKRCPHMGCALKWNPQEHTWDCSCHGSRFEEDGKLINNPAAGDANVAK
;
A
#
# COMPACT_ATOMS: atom_id res chain seq x y z
N ASN A 1 -15.38 10.05 4.10
CA ASN A 1 -14.85 11.28 3.59
C ASN A 1 -15.59 11.75 2.35
N LYS A 2 -16.54 12.68 2.51
CA LYS A 2 -17.44 13.11 1.43
C LYS A 2 -16.83 14.14 0.47
N HIS A 3 -15.76 14.85 0.87
CA HIS A 3 -15.26 16.01 0.12
C HIS A 3 -14.13 15.68 -0.85
N GLY A 4 -13.23 14.77 -0.52
CA GLY A 4 -12.07 14.44 -1.37
C GLY A 4 -12.22 13.17 -2.22
N ALA A 5 -13.24 12.34 -1.93
CA ALA A 5 -13.48 11.03 -2.59
C ALA A 5 -12.26 10.08 -2.59
N TYR A 6 -11.39 10.16 -1.58
CA TYR A 6 -10.15 9.39 -1.53
C TYR A 6 -10.38 7.88 -1.51
N PHE A 7 -11.55 7.40 -1.07
CA PHE A 7 -11.94 6.01 -1.18
C PHE A 7 -12.05 5.50 -2.63
N LEU A 8 -12.22 6.39 -3.62
CA LEU A 8 -12.16 6.06 -5.04
C LEU A 8 -10.76 6.22 -5.62
N LYS A 9 -9.96 7.13 -5.06
CA LYS A 9 -8.65 7.53 -5.57
C LYS A 9 -7.50 6.67 -5.08
N LEU A 10 -7.66 5.99 -3.95
CA LEU A 10 -6.61 5.25 -3.27
C LEU A 10 -6.97 3.78 -3.12
N TYR A 11 -5.98 2.92 -3.24
CA TYR A 11 -6.08 1.49 -2.95
C TYR A 11 -4.79 1.02 -2.27
N GLN A 12 -4.81 -0.17 -1.68
CA GLN A 12 -3.69 -0.63 -0.87
C GLN A 12 -3.01 -1.84 -1.48
N HIS A 13 -1.68 -1.86 -1.40
CA HIS A 13 -0.85 -3.01 -1.71
C HIS A 13 -0.13 -3.50 -0.45
N ARG A 14 0.10 -4.80 -0.38
CA ARG A 14 1.04 -5.41 0.56
C ARG A 14 2.39 -5.52 -0.13
N SER A 15 3.46 -5.31 0.62
CA SER A 15 4.85 -5.53 0.23
C SER A 15 5.54 -6.29 1.34
N TYR A 16 6.38 -7.25 0.98
CA TYR A 16 7.03 -8.17 1.91
C TYR A 16 8.53 -7.98 1.88
N VAL A 17 9.18 -8.19 3.00
CA VAL A 17 10.63 -8.11 3.12
C VAL A 17 11.15 -9.29 3.91
N MET A 18 12.30 -9.80 3.49
CA MET A 18 13.10 -10.79 4.18
C MET A 18 14.49 -10.23 4.47
N ALA A 19 15.03 -10.50 5.65
CA ALA A 19 16.40 -10.17 6.00
C ALA A 19 17.25 -11.45 6.05
N LEU A 20 18.20 -11.54 5.13
CA LEU A 20 19.10 -12.67 4.97
C LEU A 20 20.43 -12.39 5.68
N LYS A 21 20.91 -13.34 6.47
CA LYS A 21 22.20 -13.27 7.15
C LYS A 21 23.22 -14.10 6.40
N ASN A 22 24.51 -13.74 6.55
CA ASN A 22 25.64 -14.43 5.92
C ASN A 22 25.61 -14.42 4.37
N VAL A 23 25.09 -13.35 3.80
CA VAL A 23 25.08 -13.10 2.35
C VAL A 23 26.05 -11.98 2.03
N SER A 24 26.70 -12.08 0.88
CA SER A 24 27.64 -11.05 0.40
C SER A 24 26.96 -9.69 0.26
N ASP A 25 27.71 -8.63 0.56
CA ASP A 25 27.26 -7.26 0.36
C ASP A 25 27.04 -6.99 -1.14
N VAL A 26 25.84 -6.54 -1.50
CA VAL A 26 25.52 -6.15 -2.89
C VAL A 26 26.08 -4.80 -3.30
N ARG A 27 26.73 -4.08 -2.36
CA ARG A 27 27.43 -2.80 -2.58
C ARG A 27 26.57 -1.71 -3.23
N GLY A 28 25.28 -1.69 -2.90
CA GLY A 28 24.35 -0.70 -3.46
C GLY A 28 22.92 -0.94 -3.02
N MET A 29 22.04 -0.13 -3.59
CA MET A 29 20.59 -0.31 -3.48
C MET A 29 20.02 -0.52 -4.88
N TYR A 30 19.25 -1.58 -5.04
CA TYR A 30 18.72 -1.98 -6.34
C TYR A 30 17.20 -2.11 -6.22
N VAL A 31 16.51 -1.63 -7.23
CA VAL A 31 15.06 -1.74 -7.37
C VAL A 31 14.77 -2.14 -8.81
N ASP A 32 14.00 -3.19 -9.00
CA ASP A 32 13.46 -3.57 -10.29
C ASP A 32 12.22 -2.71 -10.61
N GLU A 33 12.13 -2.21 -11.84
CA GLU A 33 11.00 -1.42 -12.33
C GLU A 33 9.76 -2.25 -12.66
N ALA A 34 9.88 -3.59 -12.71
CA ALA A 34 8.74 -4.46 -12.97
C ALA A 34 7.65 -4.31 -11.90
N GLN A 35 6.39 -4.49 -12.28
CA GLN A 35 5.24 -4.36 -11.39
C GLN A 35 5.34 -5.29 -10.15
N LYS A 36 5.96 -6.46 -10.33
CA LYS A 36 6.29 -7.42 -9.26
C LYS A 36 7.78 -7.40 -8.92
N GLY A 37 8.44 -6.28 -9.19
CA GLY A 37 9.86 -6.13 -9.03
C GLY A 37 10.33 -6.32 -7.60
N MET A 38 11.57 -6.74 -7.48
CA MET A 38 12.26 -6.92 -6.22
C MET A 38 13.17 -5.75 -5.89
N SER A 39 13.51 -5.61 -4.62
CA SER A 39 14.50 -4.63 -4.15
C SER A 39 15.53 -5.29 -3.26
N PHE A 40 16.76 -4.79 -3.36
CA PHE A 40 17.92 -5.32 -2.63
C PHE A 40 18.71 -4.18 -2.00
N ARG A 41 19.07 -4.32 -0.74
CA ARG A 41 20.03 -3.44 -0.07
C ARG A 41 20.62 -4.10 1.16
N ASN A 42 21.83 -3.79 1.50
CA ASN A 42 22.41 -4.21 2.77
C ASN A 42 22.00 -3.26 3.91
N TYR A 43 21.83 -3.83 5.08
CA TYR A 43 21.71 -3.14 6.36
C TYR A 43 22.50 -3.91 7.41
N LYS A 44 23.63 -3.35 7.84
CA LYS A 44 24.60 -4.05 8.70
C LYS A 44 25.02 -5.37 8.03
N ASP A 45 24.90 -6.49 8.74
CA ASP A 45 25.25 -7.85 8.30
C ASP A 45 24.11 -8.59 7.60
N TYR A 46 23.04 -7.88 7.24
CA TYR A 46 21.87 -8.43 6.54
C TYR A 46 21.74 -7.90 5.11
N LEU A 47 21.36 -8.78 4.19
CA LEU A 47 20.77 -8.39 2.92
C LEU A 47 19.25 -8.34 3.08
N LEU A 48 18.64 -7.19 2.82
CA LEU A 48 17.21 -7.02 2.77
C LEU A 48 16.73 -7.28 1.35
N VAL A 49 15.85 -8.25 1.19
CA VAL A 49 15.17 -8.59 -0.08
C VAL A 49 13.71 -8.24 0.06
N GLY A 50 13.25 -7.27 -0.72
CA GLY A 50 11.85 -6.84 -0.76
C GLY A 50 11.17 -7.27 -2.05
N GLY A 51 9.86 -7.57 -2.00
CA GLY A 51 9.08 -7.97 -3.17
C GLY A 51 7.75 -8.62 -2.77
N GLY A 52 7.30 -9.61 -3.56
CA GLY A 52 6.08 -10.36 -3.30
C GLY A 52 4.82 -9.48 -3.24
N SER A 53 4.83 -8.35 -3.95
CA SER A 53 3.81 -7.31 -3.84
C SER A 53 2.50 -7.74 -4.48
N HIS A 54 1.40 -7.52 -3.77
CA HIS A 54 0.06 -7.75 -4.30
C HIS A 54 -0.96 -6.78 -3.68
N ARG A 55 -2.12 -6.62 -4.33
CA ARG A 55 -3.22 -5.83 -3.75
C ARG A 55 -3.69 -6.47 -2.45
N THR A 56 -3.86 -5.67 -1.39
CA THR A 56 -4.41 -6.12 -0.10
C THR A 56 -5.72 -6.87 -0.32
N GLY A 57 -5.91 -8.02 0.33
CA GLY A 57 -7.08 -8.87 0.17
C GLY A 57 -7.17 -9.63 -1.17
N ARG A 58 -6.11 -9.65 -1.98
CA ARG A 58 -5.98 -10.50 -3.16
C ARG A 58 -4.95 -11.59 -2.91
N LYS A 59 -5.08 -12.70 -3.64
CA LYS A 59 -4.10 -13.81 -3.63
C LYS A 59 -2.88 -13.45 -4.47
N GLY A 60 -1.74 -14.03 -4.12
CA GLY A 60 -0.47 -13.95 -4.84
C GLY A 60 0.60 -13.23 -4.05
N GLY A 61 1.83 -13.30 -4.52
CA GLY A 61 2.97 -12.70 -3.88
C GLY A 61 3.26 -13.25 -2.48
N GLY A 62 3.77 -12.38 -1.63
CA GLY A 62 4.04 -12.69 -0.22
C GLY A 62 5.44 -13.24 0.02
N TRP A 63 5.63 -13.81 1.20
CA TRP A 63 6.93 -14.38 1.58
C TRP A 63 7.25 -15.67 0.82
N GLU A 64 6.27 -16.41 0.33
CA GLU A 64 6.52 -17.62 -0.48
C GLU A 64 7.30 -17.27 -1.73
N GLU A 65 6.85 -16.26 -2.49
CA GLU A 65 7.54 -15.80 -3.72
C GLU A 65 8.98 -15.35 -3.42
N LEU A 66 9.19 -14.62 -2.31
CA LEU A 66 10.53 -14.23 -1.88
C LEU A 66 11.38 -15.41 -1.44
N GLN A 67 10.80 -16.38 -0.75
CA GLN A 67 11.51 -17.56 -0.27
C GLN A 67 11.99 -18.45 -1.43
N GLU A 68 11.16 -18.64 -2.44
CA GLU A 68 11.53 -19.35 -3.67
C GLU A 68 12.72 -18.68 -4.35
N PHE A 69 12.67 -17.37 -4.53
CA PHE A 69 13.76 -16.58 -5.09
C PHE A 69 15.04 -16.70 -4.24
N VAL A 70 14.94 -16.52 -2.93
CA VAL A 70 16.09 -16.59 -2.01
C VAL A 70 16.70 -17.99 -1.98
N GLN A 71 15.90 -19.03 -2.05
CA GLN A 71 16.38 -20.40 -2.13
C GLN A 71 17.11 -20.66 -3.45
N GLU A 72 16.57 -20.17 -4.57
CA GLU A 72 17.16 -20.37 -5.91
C GLU A 72 18.49 -19.65 -6.07
N TYR A 73 18.56 -18.38 -5.67
CA TYR A 73 19.73 -17.52 -5.98
C TYR A 73 20.76 -17.42 -4.84
N TYR A 74 20.37 -17.68 -3.61
CA TYR A 74 21.25 -17.58 -2.43
C TYR A 74 21.41 -18.89 -1.68
N GLY A 75 20.63 -19.92 -2.00
CA GLY A 75 20.69 -21.23 -1.32
C GLY A 75 20.23 -21.19 0.14
N ILE A 76 19.46 -20.17 0.54
CA ILE A 76 19.06 -19.93 1.94
C ILE A 76 17.63 -20.44 2.15
N GLY A 77 17.49 -21.48 2.95
CA GLY A 77 16.19 -22.09 3.25
C GLY A 77 15.32 -21.29 4.21
N LYS A 78 15.89 -20.38 5.02
CA LYS A 78 15.13 -19.58 5.99
C LYS A 78 15.82 -18.24 6.25
N ALA A 79 15.08 -17.14 6.14
CA ALA A 79 15.57 -15.81 6.50
C ALA A 79 15.61 -15.61 8.02
N GLY A 80 16.41 -14.62 8.46
CA GLY A 80 16.53 -14.26 9.88
C GLY A 80 15.31 -13.50 10.40
N TYR A 81 14.74 -12.61 9.56
CA TYR A 81 13.57 -11.80 9.89
C TYR A 81 12.65 -11.68 8.70
N TYR A 82 11.36 -11.50 9.00
CA TYR A 82 10.27 -11.32 8.04
C TYR A 82 9.37 -10.18 8.50
N TRP A 83 8.98 -9.29 7.60
CA TRP A 83 7.94 -8.31 7.88
C TRP A 83 7.21 -7.93 6.59
N ALA A 84 6.05 -7.33 6.73
CA ALA A 84 5.27 -6.81 5.62
C ALA A 84 4.79 -5.39 5.91
N THR A 85 4.61 -4.61 4.85
CA THR A 85 4.10 -3.25 4.92
C THR A 85 2.85 -3.10 4.06
N GLN A 86 2.09 -2.03 4.31
CA GLN A 86 0.97 -1.66 3.46
C GLN A 86 1.26 -0.32 2.81
N ASP A 87 1.23 -0.32 1.48
CA ASP A 87 1.53 0.84 0.66
C ASP A 87 0.26 1.43 0.06
N CYS A 88 0.09 2.74 0.19
CA CYS A 88 -1.03 3.47 -0.38
C CYS A 88 -0.71 3.86 -1.83
N MET A 89 -1.49 3.34 -2.76
CA MET A 89 -1.34 3.54 -4.21
C MET A 89 -2.36 4.55 -4.71
N SER A 90 -1.94 5.46 -5.61
CA SER A 90 -2.82 6.37 -6.34
C SER A 90 -3.33 5.75 -7.65
N LEU A 91 -4.30 6.39 -8.31
CA LEU A 91 -4.89 5.88 -9.56
C LEU A 91 -3.95 5.88 -10.76
N ASP A 92 -2.95 6.75 -10.75
CA ASP A 92 -2.04 7.00 -11.88
C ASP A 92 -0.55 6.90 -11.50
N GLY A 93 -0.25 6.41 -10.29
CA GLY A 93 1.12 6.31 -9.78
C GLY A 93 1.70 7.64 -9.30
N ILE A 94 1.00 8.76 -9.49
CA ILE A 94 1.44 10.07 -9.00
C ILE A 94 0.78 10.34 -7.63
N PRO A 95 1.52 10.72 -6.60
CA PRO A 95 0.96 11.08 -5.29
C PRO A 95 -0.05 12.21 -5.35
N TYR A 96 -0.93 12.28 -4.36
CA TYR A 96 -1.82 13.41 -4.12
C TYR A 96 -1.19 14.31 -3.06
N ILE A 97 -0.76 15.53 -3.44
CA ILE A 97 -0.13 16.49 -2.55
C ILE A 97 -0.73 17.87 -2.84
N GLY A 98 -1.32 18.51 -1.83
CA GLY A 98 -1.94 19.82 -2.00
C GLY A 98 -3.16 20.02 -1.13
N GLU A 99 -4.02 20.96 -1.49
CA GLU A 99 -5.30 21.13 -0.79
C GLU A 99 -6.17 19.89 -0.93
N TYR A 100 -6.76 19.49 0.19
CA TYR A 100 -7.56 18.27 0.31
C TYR A 100 -8.75 18.23 -0.68
N SER A 101 -9.43 19.36 -0.83
CA SER A 101 -10.44 19.58 -1.86
C SER A 101 -10.69 21.09 -2.03
N PRO A 102 -11.27 21.52 -3.17
CA PRO A 102 -11.64 22.93 -3.37
C PRO A 102 -12.61 23.48 -2.33
N ASN A 103 -13.34 22.60 -1.63
CA ASN A 103 -14.34 22.99 -0.62
C ASN A 103 -13.79 22.98 0.81
N THR A 104 -12.50 22.75 0.99
CA THR A 104 -11.85 22.69 2.32
C THR A 104 -10.56 23.52 2.34
N PRO A 105 -10.65 24.84 2.18
CA PRO A 105 -9.47 25.70 2.16
C PRO A 105 -8.67 25.57 3.46
N GLY A 106 -7.33 25.54 3.33
CA GLY A 106 -6.41 25.39 4.45
C GLY A 106 -6.29 23.96 5.00
N LEU A 107 -7.03 23.00 4.47
CA LEU A 107 -6.84 21.58 4.76
C LEU A 107 -6.01 20.93 3.67
N TYR A 108 -4.87 20.36 4.04
CA TYR A 108 -3.93 19.76 3.10
C TYR A 108 -3.88 18.24 3.21
N VAL A 109 -3.43 17.59 2.14
CA VAL A 109 -3.21 16.15 2.09
C VAL A 109 -1.89 15.83 1.40
N ALA A 110 -1.24 14.78 1.86
CA ALA A 110 -0.13 14.13 1.16
C ALA A 110 -0.34 12.61 1.30
N SER A 111 -0.61 11.92 0.19
CA SER A 111 -0.93 10.48 0.20
C SER A 111 -0.74 9.84 -1.17
N GLY A 112 -0.83 8.50 -1.22
CA GLY A 112 -0.66 7.76 -2.47
C GLY A 112 0.79 7.65 -2.91
N PHE A 113 1.72 7.53 -1.98
CA PHE A 113 3.17 7.54 -2.23
C PHE A 113 3.72 6.31 -2.94
N GLY A 114 2.92 5.27 -3.13
CA GLY A 114 3.21 4.17 -4.03
C GLY A 114 4.56 3.48 -3.79
N LYS A 115 4.94 3.17 -2.53
CA LYS A 115 6.24 2.59 -2.10
C LYS A 115 7.44 3.55 -2.10
N TRP A 116 7.26 4.81 -2.56
CA TRP A 116 8.30 5.84 -2.60
C TRP A 116 8.16 6.86 -1.47
N GLY A 117 7.72 6.40 -0.28
CA GLY A 117 7.40 7.28 0.85
C GLY A 117 8.55 8.19 1.28
N MET A 118 9.79 7.69 1.31
CA MET A 118 10.95 8.48 1.76
C MET A 118 11.24 9.67 0.82
N THR A 119 11.29 9.44 -0.49
CA THR A 119 11.55 10.51 -1.47
C THR A 119 10.33 11.42 -1.65
N THR A 120 9.15 10.85 -1.72
CA THR A 120 7.90 11.61 -1.94
C THR A 120 7.54 12.49 -0.73
N SER A 121 7.87 12.08 0.49
CA SER A 121 7.65 12.91 1.68
C SER A 121 8.48 14.20 1.66
N MET A 122 9.67 14.17 1.08
CA MET A 122 10.49 15.38 0.90
C MET A 122 9.86 16.34 -0.11
N ALA A 123 9.38 15.82 -1.25
CA ALA A 123 8.63 16.61 -2.23
C ALA A 123 7.34 17.18 -1.61
N ALA A 124 6.61 16.37 -0.85
CA ALA A 124 5.40 16.81 -0.16
C ALA A 124 5.68 17.93 0.85
N ALA A 125 6.73 17.79 1.65
CA ALA A 125 7.13 18.82 2.60
C ALA A 125 7.45 20.16 1.90
N HIS A 126 8.18 20.10 0.79
CA HIS A 126 8.50 21.30 0.02
C HIS A 126 7.23 21.94 -0.57
N ILE A 127 6.43 21.19 -1.32
CA ILE A 127 5.21 21.69 -1.96
C ILE A 127 4.25 22.30 -0.92
N LEU A 128 3.95 21.57 0.15
CA LEU A 128 3.01 22.04 1.17
C LEU A 128 3.53 23.27 1.92
N THR A 129 4.84 23.35 2.19
CA THR A 129 5.44 24.53 2.82
C THR A 129 5.28 25.76 1.93
N GLU A 130 5.58 25.65 0.64
CA GLU A 130 5.45 26.77 -0.29
C GLU A 130 3.98 27.21 -0.43
N MET A 131 3.05 26.25 -0.57
CA MET A 131 1.61 26.55 -0.62
C MET A 131 1.10 27.26 0.64
N ILE A 132 1.50 26.80 1.83
CA ILE A 132 1.11 27.42 3.12
C ILE A 132 1.68 28.84 3.23
N CYS A 133 2.87 29.09 2.68
CA CYS A 133 3.49 30.40 2.63
C CYS A 133 2.99 31.29 1.48
N GLY A 134 2.02 30.85 0.69
CA GLY A 134 1.48 31.59 -0.46
C GLY A 134 2.45 31.71 -1.63
N ARG A 135 3.38 30.78 -1.78
CA ARG A 135 4.34 30.72 -2.88
C ARG A 135 4.04 29.49 -3.76
N GLU A 136 4.51 29.53 -5.00
CA GLU A 136 4.34 28.44 -5.97
C GLU A 136 5.68 27.75 -6.26
N THR A 137 5.65 26.41 -6.38
CA THR A 137 6.81 25.60 -6.78
C THR A 137 6.82 25.32 -8.29
N GLY A 138 5.65 25.44 -8.95
CA GLY A 138 5.39 25.03 -10.32
C GLY A 138 5.05 23.54 -10.46
N TRP A 139 5.02 22.77 -9.36
CA TRP A 139 4.71 21.33 -9.36
C TRP A 139 3.28 21.02 -8.91
N GLU A 140 2.57 21.98 -8.37
CA GLU A 140 1.24 21.82 -7.76
C GLU A 140 0.26 21.13 -8.70
N ALA A 141 0.24 21.51 -9.98
CA ALA A 141 -0.67 20.95 -10.97
C ALA A 141 -0.46 19.44 -11.20
N VAL A 142 0.79 18.94 -11.08
CA VAL A 142 1.10 17.52 -11.26
C VAL A 142 0.56 16.70 -10.10
N PHE A 143 0.70 17.23 -8.87
CA PHE A 143 0.34 16.53 -7.64
C PHE A 143 -1.07 16.87 -7.14
N ASP A 144 -1.79 17.77 -7.80
CA ASP A 144 -3.10 18.27 -7.38
C ASP A 144 -4.06 17.13 -7.01
N PRO A 145 -4.55 17.12 -5.76
CA PRO A 145 -5.54 16.15 -5.33
C PRO A 145 -6.88 16.22 -6.08
N SER A 146 -7.17 17.36 -6.71
CA SER A 146 -8.40 17.58 -7.51
C SER A 146 -8.28 17.16 -8.98
N ARG A 147 -7.10 16.68 -9.40
CA ARG A 147 -6.91 16.22 -10.78
C ARG A 147 -7.87 15.09 -11.17
N SER A 148 -8.09 14.91 -12.48
CA SER A 148 -9.05 13.96 -13.03
C SER A 148 -8.90 12.55 -12.45
N ILE A 149 -10.00 11.97 -11.96
CA ILE A 149 -10.11 10.60 -11.45
C ILE A 149 -10.38 9.57 -12.56
N TRP A 150 -10.66 10.00 -13.78
CA TRP A 150 -10.95 9.12 -14.90
C TRP A 150 -9.68 8.44 -15.42
N LYS A 151 -9.22 7.46 -14.65
CA LYS A 151 -8.04 6.64 -14.93
C LYS A 151 -8.46 5.18 -15.04
N PRO A 152 -7.76 4.33 -15.81
CA PRO A 152 -8.08 2.90 -15.91
C PRO A 152 -8.20 2.21 -14.55
N GLN A 153 -7.33 2.57 -13.61
CA GLN A 153 -7.33 2.00 -12.26
C GLN A 153 -8.63 2.27 -11.48
N LEU A 154 -9.35 3.36 -11.77
CA LEU A 154 -10.66 3.63 -11.16
C LEU A 154 -11.65 2.52 -11.48
N PHE A 155 -11.68 2.05 -12.72
CA PHE A 155 -12.57 0.95 -13.14
C PHE A 155 -12.19 -0.35 -12.41
N VAL A 156 -10.90 -0.64 -12.30
CA VAL A 156 -10.42 -1.80 -11.55
C VAL A 156 -10.86 -1.71 -10.09
N ASN A 157 -10.66 -0.56 -9.44
CA ASN A 157 -11.08 -0.35 -8.06
C ASN A 157 -12.58 -0.49 -7.87
N THR A 158 -13.38 0.01 -8.81
CA THR A 158 -14.85 -0.09 -8.78
C THR A 158 -15.29 -1.55 -8.91
N LEU A 159 -14.72 -2.31 -9.85
CA LEU A 159 -15.02 -3.73 -10.00
C LEU A 159 -14.63 -4.54 -8.75
N GLU A 160 -13.49 -4.22 -8.13
CA GLU A 160 -13.09 -4.82 -6.85
C GLU A 160 -14.10 -4.55 -5.73
N ALA A 161 -14.55 -3.31 -5.63
CA ALA A 161 -15.53 -2.92 -4.63
C ALA A 161 -16.88 -3.64 -4.86
N LEU A 162 -17.36 -3.69 -6.10
CA LEU A 162 -18.57 -4.42 -6.46
C LEU A 162 -18.45 -5.93 -6.18
N ALA A 163 -17.34 -6.55 -6.59
CA ALA A 163 -17.08 -7.95 -6.29
C ALA A 163 -17.07 -8.21 -4.77
N GLY A 164 -16.41 -7.33 -4.00
CA GLY A 164 -16.38 -7.43 -2.53
C GLY A 164 -17.76 -7.27 -1.89
N LEU A 165 -18.59 -6.37 -2.39
CA LEU A 165 -19.95 -6.15 -1.88
C LEU A 165 -20.90 -7.30 -2.23
N LEU A 166 -20.78 -7.87 -3.43
CA LEU A 166 -21.65 -8.93 -3.94
C LEU A 166 -21.24 -10.33 -3.46
N THR A 167 -20.02 -10.51 -2.93
CA THR A 167 -19.56 -11.81 -2.44
C THR A 167 -20.43 -12.26 -1.24
N PRO A 168 -21.07 -13.44 -1.30
CA PRO A 168 -21.88 -13.96 -0.20
C PRO A 168 -20.99 -14.42 0.95
N THR A 169 -20.96 -13.67 2.05
CA THR A 169 -20.19 -13.99 3.26
C THR A 169 -20.76 -13.24 4.47
N MET A 170 -20.60 -13.82 5.65
CA MET A 170 -20.89 -13.14 6.92
C MET A 170 -19.70 -12.26 7.39
N LYS A 171 -18.48 -12.54 6.89
CA LYS A 171 -17.26 -11.82 7.29
C LYS A 171 -17.10 -10.56 6.46
N ARG A 172 -17.59 -9.45 7.01
CA ARG A 172 -17.64 -8.16 6.31
C ARG A 172 -16.85 -7.08 7.02
N CYS A 173 -16.20 -6.25 6.21
CA CYS A 173 -15.47 -5.08 6.69
C CYS A 173 -16.43 -4.03 7.25
N PRO A 174 -16.27 -3.57 8.50
CA PRO A 174 -17.16 -2.57 9.09
C PRO A 174 -17.05 -1.18 8.46
N HIS A 175 -16.06 -0.94 7.58
CA HIS A 175 -15.93 0.32 6.86
C HIS A 175 -17.09 0.56 5.87
N MET A 176 -17.27 -0.34 4.89
CA MET A 176 -18.30 -0.21 3.85
C MET A 176 -18.93 -1.56 3.45
N GLY A 177 -18.83 -2.59 4.26
CA GLY A 177 -19.50 -3.86 4.05
C GLY A 177 -18.86 -4.81 3.03
N CYS A 178 -17.67 -4.52 2.50
CA CYS A 178 -16.99 -5.43 1.57
C CYS A 178 -16.58 -6.74 2.26
N ALA A 179 -16.61 -7.85 1.50
CA ALA A 179 -16.19 -9.15 1.98
C ALA A 179 -14.71 -9.14 2.41
N LEU A 180 -14.43 -9.69 3.57
CA LEU A 180 -13.08 -9.95 4.04
C LEU A 180 -12.53 -11.23 3.44
N LYS A 181 -11.24 -11.26 3.17
CA LYS A 181 -10.51 -12.43 2.66
C LYS A 181 -9.38 -12.79 3.60
N TRP A 182 -9.24 -14.08 3.84
CA TRP A 182 -8.16 -14.60 4.68
C TRP A 182 -6.81 -14.53 3.97
N ASN A 183 -5.81 -13.98 4.65
CA ASN A 183 -4.42 -14.00 4.25
C ASN A 183 -3.67 -15.05 5.09
N PRO A 184 -3.36 -16.23 4.52
CA PRO A 184 -2.75 -17.31 5.29
C PRO A 184 -1.29 -17.05 5.66
N GLN A 185 -0.60 -16.15 4.98
CA GLN A 185 0.80 -15.84 5.27
C GLN A 185 0.95 -14.89 6.46
N GLU A 186 0.03 -13.95 6.61
CA GLU A 186 0.05 -12.97 7.71
C GLU A 186 -0.95 -13.29 8.82
N HIS A 187 -1.78 -14.34 8.67
CA HIS A 187 -2.86 -14.70 9.59
C HIS A 187 -3.82 -13.53 9.86
N THR A 188 -4.25 -12.87 8.77
CA THR A 188 -5.13 -11.69 8.86
C THR A 188 -6.35 -11.80 7.94
N TRP A 189 -7.41 -11.08 8.28
CA TRP A 189 -8.56 -10.82 7.41
C TRP A 189 -8.36 -9.50 6.70
N ASP A 190 -8.28 -9.53 5.39
CA ASP A 190 -7.94 -8.36 4.56
C ASP A 190 -9.10 -7.94 3.68
N CYS A 191 -9.35 -6.62 3.59
CA CYS A 191 -10.36 -6.03 2.73
C CYS A 191 -9.73 -5.51 1.42
N SER A 192 -10.11 -6.11 0.27
CA SER A 192 -9.56 -5.71 -1.03
C SER A 192 -10.09 -4.36 -1.57
N CYS A 193 -11.16 -3.81 -0.98
CA CYS A 193 -11.74 -2.55 -1.42
C CYS A 193 -10.84 -1.37 -1.04
N HIS A 194 -10.53 -1.21 0.25
CA HIS A 194 -9.79 -0.06 0.77
C HIS A 194 -8.64 -0.42 1.72
N GLY A 195 -8.36 -1.72 1.92
CA GLY A 195 -7.18 -2.17 2.64
C GLY A 195 -7.30 -2.23 4.17
N SER A 196 -8.50 -2.20 4.74
CA SER A 196 -8.65 -2.51 6.17
C SER A 196 -8.18 -3.92 6.45
N ARG A 197 -7.46 -4.11 7.56
CA ARG A 197 -6.91 -5.41 7.98
C ARG A 197 -7.24 -5.68 9.42
N PHE A 198 -7.46 -6.94 9.73
CA PHE A 198 -7.89 -7.41 11.04
C PHE A 198 -7.11 -8.65 11.44
N GLU A 199 -6.88 -8.83 12.72
CA GLU A 199 -6.32 -10.05 13.29
C GLU A 199 -7.27 -11.24 13.06
N GLU A 200 -6.82 -12.44 13.39
CA GLU A 200 -7.59 -13.67 13.23
C GLU A 200 -8.93 -13.63 13.98
N ASP A 201 -8.96 -12.99 15.14
CA ASP A 201 -10.16 -12.79 15.97
C ASP A 201 -11.04 -11.61 15.53
N GLY A 202 -10.61 -10.84 14.52
CA GLY A 202 -11.34 -9.69 13.97
C GLY A 202 -10.91 -8.34 14.52
N LYS A 203 -9.94 -8.26 15.42
CA LYS A 203 -9.42 -7.00 15.95
C LYS A 203 -8.76 -6.17 14.86
N LEU A 204 -9.04 -4.87 14.84
CA LEU A 204 -8.54 -3.96 13.82
C LEU A 204 -7.02 -3.76 13.90
N ILE A 205 -6.32 -4.00 12.79
CA ILE A 205 -4.89 -3.72 12.60
C ILE A 205 -4.69 -2.42 11.80
N ASN A 206 -5.34 -2.32 10.64
CA ASN A 206 -5.18 -1.19 9.72
C ASN A 206 -6.54 -0.60 9.29
N ASN A 207 -6.60 0.73 9.30
CA ASN A 207 -7.72 1.51 8.79
C ASN A 207 -7.90 1.30 7.25
N PRO A 208 -9.00 1.76 6.62
CA PRO A 208 -9.89 2.82 7.08
C PRO A 208 -11.10 2.37 7.94
N ALA A 209 -11.28 1.10 8.25
CA ALA A 209 -12.27 0.72 9.26
C ALA A 209 -11.97 1.41 10.59
N ALA A 210 -13.03 1.74 11.35
CA ALA A 210 -12.91 2.44 12.63
C ALA A 210 -13.28 1.55 13.83
N GLY A 211 -13.47 0.24 13.60
CA GLY A 211 -13.81 -0.74 14.62
C GLY A 211 -13.51 -2.16 14.14
N ASP A 212 -13.64 -3.11 15.06
CA ASP A 212 -13.32 -4.51 14.84
C ASP A 212 -14.34 -5.19 13.90
N ALA A 213 -13.89 -6.21 13.18
CA ALA A 213 -14.74 -6.99 12.30
C ALA A 213 -15.32 -8.21 13.02
N ASN A 214 -16.59 -8.53 12.72
CA ASN A 214 -17.16 -9.80 13.14
C ASN A 214 -16.70 -10.91 12.15
N VAL A 215 -15.79 -11.74 12.61
CA VAL A 215 -15.22 -12.87 11.84
C VAL A 215 -15.55 -14.22 12.46
N ALA A 216 -16.46 -14.24 13.44
CA ALA A 216 -16.93 -15.48 14.05
C ALA A 216 -17.38 -16.50 12.99
N LYS A 217 -17.15 -17.78 13.31
CA LYS A 217 -17.43 -18.93 12.43
C LYS A 217 -18.92 -19.10 12.16
#